data_38f231644368fb4c7288dded9defe749
#
_entry.id   38f231644368fb4c7288dded9defe749
#
_cell.length_a   1.000
_cell.length_b   1.000
_cell.length_c   1.000
_cell.angle_alpha   90.00
_cell.angle_beta   90.00
_cell.angle_gamma   90.00
#
_symmetry.space_group_name_H-M   'P 1'
#
loop_
_entity.id
_entity.type
_entity.pdbx_description
1 polymer ?
#
loop_
_entity_poly.entity_id
_entity_poly.type
_entity_poly.pdbx_seq_one_letter_code
_entity_poly.pdbx_strand_id
1 'polypeptide(L)'
;MKLGFNEANDRFCKNHSVMMDLELCEKYGFDCIDIQSECLNRDLEAGKITLEEMGAWFQSHHLKMLSYNALCFFNMKQTQEEKDAVMAELDEIIRRCNILGCKMIVVVPSMDLTVPATVDEIREDAVAVLKEM
;
A
#
# COMPACT_ATOMS: atom_id res chain seq x y z
N MET A 1 12.19 -4.07 21.01
CA MET A 1 12.17 -3.27 19.76
C MET A 1 11.69 -4.22 18.67
N LYS A 2 10.84 -3.76 17.74
CA LYS A 2 10.41 -4.57 16.61
C LYS A 2 11.25 -4.22 15.38
N LEU A 3 11.55 -5.22 14.55
CA LEU A 3 12.29 -5.07 13.31
C LEU A 3 11.33 -5.20 12.13
N GLY A 4 11.25 -4.17 11.28
CA GLY A 4 10.42 -4.15 10.10
C GLY A 4 11.23 -4.11 8.81
N PHE A 5 10.71 -4.72 7.76
CA PHE A 5 11.24 -4.63 6.41
C PHE A 5 10.33 -3.74 5.55
N ASN A 6 10.93 -2.92 4.69
CA ASN A 6 10.20 -2.13 3.70
C ASN A 6 10.51 -2.69 2.31
N GLU A 7 9.49 -3.26 1.66
CA GLU A 7 9.61 -3.89 0.35
C GLU A 7 10.04 -2.93 -0.78
N ALA A 8 9.94 -1.61 -0.55
CA ALA A 8 10.46 -0.63 -1.50
C ALA A 8 11.97 -0.73 -1.74
N ASN A 9 12.71 -1.40 -0.83
CA ASN A 9 14.17 -1.53 -0.93
C ASN A 9 14.60 -2.40 -2.12
N ASP A 10 13.83 -3.40 -2.49
CA ASP A 10 14.20 -4.38 -3.51
C ASP A 10 13.18 -4.52 -4.65
N ARG A 11 12.14 -3.69 -4.68
CA ARG A 11 11.08 -3.70 -5.70
C ARG A 11 11.57 -3.69 -7.15
N PHE A 12 12.79 -3.21 -7.37
CA PHE A 12 13.44 -3.18 -8.69
C PHE A 12 14.40 -4.36 -8.94
N CYS A 13 14.54 -5.25 -7.96
CA CYS A 13 15.39 -6.42 -8.12
C CYS A 13 14.80 -7.37 -9.16
N LYS A 14 15.69 -7.89 -10.00
CA LYS A 14 15.31 -8.90 -10.99
C LYS A 14 14.84 -10.17 -10.27
N ASN A 15 13.70 -10.69 -10.65
CA ASN A 15 13.04 -11.85 -10.03
C ASN A 15 12.44 -11.60 -8.63
N HIS A 16 12.25 -10.36 -8.25
CA HIS A 16 11.52 -10.01 -7.03
C HIS A 16 10.10 -10.60 -7.04
N SER A 17 9.66 -11.08 -5.89
CA SER A 17 8.25 -11.41 -5.61
C SER A 17 7.92 -11.15 -4.15
N VAL A 18 6.66 -10.79 -3.89
CA VAL A 18 6.18 -10.56 -2.52
C VAL A 18 6.40 -11.79 -1.65
N MET A 19 6.13 -13.00 -2.15
CA MET A 19 6.33 -14.24 -1.40
C MET A 19 7.79 -14.47 -1.02
N MET A 20 8.73 -14.14 -1.90
CA MET A 20 10.16 -14.24 -1.58
C MET A 20 10.52 -13.34 -0.40
N ASP A 21 10.00 -12.12 -0.34
CA ASP A 21 10.25 -11.20 0.76
C ASP A 21 9.61 -11.68 2.06
N LEU A 22 8.38 -12.22 2.00
CA LEU A 22 7.73 -12.80 3.17
C LEU A 22 8.57 -13.95 3.76
N GLU A 23 9.04 -14.89 2.91
CA GLU A 23 9.86 -16.01 3.34
C GLU A 23 11.21 -15.58 3.91
N LEU A 24 11.87 -14.60 3.28
CA LEU A 24 13.13 -14.05 3.77
C LEU A 24 12.96 -13.32 5.10
N CYS A 25 11.94 -12.48 5.23
CA CYS A 25 11.64 -11.75 6.46
C CYS A 25 11.32 -12.71 7.61
N GLU A 26 10.50 -13.73 7.39
CA GLU A 26 10.20 -14.77 8.37
C GLU A 26 11.48 -15.52 8.79
N LYS A 27 12.28 -15.95 7.82
CA LYS A 27 13.53 -16.69 8.04
C LYS A 27 14.54 -15.92 8.87
N TYR A 28 14.64 -14.59 8.65
CA TYR A 28 15.60 -13.74 9.36
C TYR A 28 15.01 -13.06 10.60
N GLY A 29 13.79 -13.41 11.00
CA GLY A 29 13.18 -12.98 12.25
C GLY A 29 12.72 -11.53 12.26
N PHE A 30 12.27 -11.00 11.13
CA PHE A 30 11.56 -9.73 11.11
C PHE A 30 10.19 -9.87 11.77
N ASP A 31 9.76 -8.82 12.47
CA ASP A 31 8.44 -8.78 13.12
C ASP A 31 7.33 -8.34 12.16
N CYS A 32 7.68 -7.49 11.20
CA CYS A 32 6.69 -6.93 10.27
C CYS A 32 7.30 -6.54 8.92
N ILE A 33 6.42 -6.41 7.92
CA ILE A 33 6.75 -5.98 6.57
C ILE A 33 5.78 -4.89 6.10
N ASP A 34 6.32 -3.91 5.39
CA ASP A 34 5.58 -2.87 4.67
C ASP A 34 5.47 -3.28 3.20
N ILE A 35 4.25 -3.61 2.74
CA ILE A 35 4.01 -4.15 1.41
C ILE A 35 3.76 -3.03 0.41
N GLN A 36 4.51 -3.05 -0.71
CA GLN A 36 4.35 -2.11 -1.81
C GLN A 36 3.19 -2.54 -2.71
N SER A 37 2.24 -1.63 -2.93
CA SER A 37 1.07 -1.87 -3.78
C SER A 37 1.43 -2.31 -5.20
N GLU A 38 2.48 -1.72 -5.78
CA GLU A 38 2.97 -2.06 -7.12
C GLU A 38 3.47 -3.51 -7.20
N CYS A 39 4.22 -3.97 -6.18
CA CYS A 39 4.75 -5.33 -6.10
C CYS A 39 3.61 -6.34 -5.95
N LEU A 40 2.68 -6.05 -5.04
CA LEU A 40 1.50 -6.88 -4.81
C LEU A 40 0.63 -6.97 -6.06
N ASN A 41 0.30 -5.86 -6.71
CA ASN A 41 -0.51 -5.84 -7.93
C ASN A 41 0.13 -6.66 -9.03
N ARG A 42 1.42 -6.47 -9.28
CA ARG A 42 2.17 -7.23 -10.28
C ARG A 42 2.09 -8.74 -10.04
N ASP A 43 2.25 -9.17 -8.81
CA ASP A 43 2.25 -10.60 -8.50
C ASP A 43 0.85 -11.23 -8.49
N LEU A 44 -0.20 -10.46 -8.10
CA LEU A 44 -1.60 -10.85 -8.25
C LEU A 44 -2.00 -10.97 -9.73
N GLU A 45 -1.68 -9.99 -10.56
CA GLU A 45 -1.97 -9.97 -12.00
C GLU A 45 -1.24 -11.10 -12.74
N ALA A 46 -0.03 -11.43 -12.31
CA ALA A 46 0.74 -12.56 -12.85
C ALA A 46 0.26 -13.94 -12.34
N GLY A 47 -0.71 -13.98 -11.44
CA GLY A 47 -1.23 -15.22 -10.85
C GLY A 47 -0.21 -15.97 -10.00
N LYS A 48 0.80 -15.27 -9.47
CA LYS A 48 1.83 -15.90 -8.62
C LYS A 48 1.33 -16.15 -7.19
N ILE A 49 0.36 -15.38 -6.74
CA ILE A 49 -0.27 -15.48 -5.44
C ILE A 49 -1.70 -14.92 -5.50
N THR A 50 -2.55 -15.34 -4.57
CA THR A 50 -3.85 -14.73 -4.29
C THR A 50 -3.83 -14.00 -2.95
N LEU A 51 -4.77 -13.08 -2.75
CA LEU A 51 -4.91 -12.38 -1.46
C LEU A 51 -5.24 -13.35 -0.32
N GLU A 52 -6.04 -14.37 -0.60
CA GLU A 52 -6.46 -15.38 0.36
C GLU A 52 -5.27 -16.25 0.80
N GLU A 53 -4.43 -16.69 -0.14
CA GLU A 53 -3.20 -17.44 0.16
C GLU A 53 -2.24 -16.59 1.01
N MET A 54 -2.04 -15.32 0.65
CA MET A 54 -1.19 -14.41 1.40
C MET A 54 -1.75 -14.12 2.81
N GLY A 55 -3.08 -13.93 2.93
CA GLY A 55 -3.75 -13.77 4.21
C GLY A 55 -3.59 -15.00 5.11
N ALA A 56 -3.76 -16.21 4.56
CA ALA A 56 -3.53 -17.47 5.27
C ALA A 56 -2.06 -17.62 5.70
N TRP A 57 -1.13 -17.19 4.85
CA TRP A 57 0.29 -17.18 5.17
C TRP A 57 0.58 -16.30 6.39
N PHE A 58 0.10 -15.04 6.44
CA PHE A 58 0.27 -14.17 7.61
C PHE A 58 -0.39 -14.69 8.88
N GLN A 59 -1.49 -15.46 8.77
CA GLN A 59 -2.12 -16.08 9.93
C GLN A 59 -1.26 -17.18 10.54
N SER A 60 -0.51 -17.93 9.73
CA SER A 60 0.28 -19.09 10.16
C SER A 60 1.74 -18.76 10.51
N HIS A 61 2.22 -17.56 10.24
CA HIS A 61 3.61 -17.14 10.46
C HIS A 61 3.75 -16.03 11.50
N HIS A 62 4.97 -15.85 12.00
CA HIS A 62 5.29 -14.78 12.96
C HIS A 62 5.20 -13.39 12.33
N LEU A 63 5.74 -13.25 11.12
CA LEU A 63 5.73 -11.99 10.36
C LEU A 63 4.30 -11.46 10.18
N LYS A 64 4.12 -10.15 10.36
CA LYS A 64 2.82 -9.50 10.16
C LYS A 64 2.94 -8.35 9.17
N MET A 65 1.90 -8.12 8.40
CA MET A 65 1.83 -6.93 7.56
C MET A 65 1.67 -5.68 8.43
N LEU A 66 2.62 -4.76 8.30
CA LEU A 66 2.61 -3.49 9.04
C LEU A 66 1.68 -2.50 8.37
N SER A 67 1.89 -2.26 7.09
CA SER A 67 1.17 -1.28 6.29
C SER A 67 1.02 -1.71 4.85
N TYR A 68 -0.03 -1.19 4.21
CA TYR A 68 -0.22 -1.20 2.77
C TYR A 68 0.35 0.11 2.21
N ASN A 69 1.35 0.06 1.36
CA ASN A 69 2.06 1.21 0.82
C ASN A 69 1.91 1.24 -0.72
N ALA A 70 1.07 2.09 -1.33
CA ALA A 70 0.32 3.16 -0.70
C ALA A 70 -0.90 3.54 -1.55
N LEU A 71 -1.81 4.32 -0.95
CA LEU A 71 -2.73 5.14 -1.72
C LEU A 71 -2.00 6.43 -2.12
N CYS A 72 -1.65 6.56 -3.40
CA CYS A 72 -0.85 7.66 -3.90
C CYS A 72 -1.70 8.73 -4.58
N PHE A 73 -1.24 10.00 -4.48
CA PHE A 73 -1.80 11.12 -5.25
C PHE A 73 -3.31 11.33 -5.01
N PHE A 74 -3.74 11.17 -3.77
CA PHE A 74 -5.16 11.16 -3.39
C PHE A 74 -5.84 12.52 -3.46
N ASN A 75 -5.10 13.63 -3.42
CA ASN A 75 -5.62 15.00 -3.35
C ASN A 75 -5.38 15.80 -4.65
N MET A 76 -5.87 17.03 -4.70
CA MET A 76 -5.76 17.95 -5.85
C MET A 76 -6.40 17.42 -7.13
N LYS A 77 -7.43 16.59 -7.01
CA LYS A 77 -8.20 16.08 -8.15
C LYS A 77 -9.13 17.15 -8.71
N GLN A 78 -9.12 17.30 -10.03
CA GLN A 78 -9.81 18.40 -10.71
C GLN A 78 -11.26 18.07 -11.05
N THR A 79 -11.59 16.80 -11.23
CA THR A 79 -12.92 16.33 -11.60
C THR A 79 -13.53 15.44 -10.53
N GLN A 80 -14.87 15.36 -10.52
CA GLN A 80 -15.58 14.43 -9.63
C GLN A 80 -15.22 12.97 -9.94
N GLU A 81 -15.06 12.63 -11.21
CA GLU A 81 -14.66 11.28 -11.64
C GLU A 81 -13.30 10.87 -11.05
N GLU A 82 -12.31 11.79 -11.04
CA GLU A 82 -11.01 11.53 -10.42
C GLU A 82 -11.12 11.36 -8.90
N LYS A 83 -11.98 12.12 -8.24
CA LYS A 83 -12.24 11.97 -6.79
C LYS A 83 -12.90 10.64 -6.49
N ASP A 84 -13.91 10.27 -7.25
CA ASP A 84 -14.61 9.01 -7.10
C ASP A 84 -13.68 7.81 -7.34
N ALA A 85 -12.74 7.92 -8.28
CA ALA A 85 -11.72 6.90 -8.54
C ALA A 85 -10.77 6.70 -7.33
N VAL A 86 -10.36 7.78 -6.66
CA VAL A 86 -9.55 7.71 -5.44
C VAL A 86 -10.31 7.00 -4.32
N MET A 87 -11.59 7.29 -4.14
CA MET A 87 -12.41 6.63 -3.11
C MET A 87 -12.62 5.14 -3.42
N ALA A 88 -12.85 4.80 -4.69
CA ALA A 88 -12.95 3.40 -5.12
C ALA A 88 -11.64 2.62 -4.92
N GLU A 89 -10.48 3.25 -5.17
CA GLU A 89 -9.17 2.67 -4.88
C GLU A 89 -8.98 2.45 -3.38
N LEU A 90 -9.37 3.42 -2.54
CA LEU A 90 -9.32 3.28 -1.08
C LEU A 90 -10.17 2.11 -0.60
N ASP A 91 -11.40 1.97 -1.09
CA ASP A 91 -12.31 0.86 -0.74
C ASP A 91 -11.68 -0.50 -1.08
N GLU A 92 -11.04 -0.62 -2.24
CA GLU A 92 -10.33 -1.83 -2.64
C GLU A 92 -9.11 -2.09 -1.73
N ILE A 93 -8.34 -1.06 -1.37
CA ILE A 93 -7.21 -1.19 -0.43
C ILE A 93 -7.72 -1.64 0.94
N ILE A 94 -8.81 -1.09 1.45
CA ILE A 94 -9.43 -1.50 2.72
C ILE A 94 -9.85 -2.97 2.66
N ARG A 95 -10.50 -3.40 1.58
CA ARG A 95 -10.87 -4.79 1.36
C ARG A 95 -9.65 -5.72 1.42
N ARG A 96 -8.56 -5.36 0.72
CA ARG A 96 -7.30 -6.12 0.74
C ARG A 96 -6.69 -6.16 2.13
N CYS A 97 -6.61 -5.01 2.81
CA CYS A 97 -6.10 -4.91 4.18
C CYS A 97 -6.85 -5.83 5.15
N ASN A 98 -8.18 -5.93 5.01
CA ASN A 98 -8.99 -6.82 5.84
C ASN A 98 -8.65 -8.30 5.61
N ILE A 99 -8.42 -8.73 4.36
CA ILE A 99 -7.99 -10.10 4.03
C ILE A 99 -6.59 -10.38 4.58
N LEU A 100 -5.67 -9.43 4.42
CA LEU A 100 -4.27 -9.58 4.82
C LEU A 100 -4.03 -9.36 6.33
N GLY A 101 -5.03 -8.91 7.08
CA GLY A 101 -4.90 -8.58 8.49
C GLY A 101 -4.12 -7.29 8.77
N CYS A 102 -3.97 -6.43 7.79
CA CYS A 102 -3.32 -5.13 7.88
C CYS A 102 -4.27 -4.07 8.48
N LYS A 103 -3.74 -3.15 9.27
CA LYS A 103 -4.53 -2.07 9.90
C LYS A 103 -4.01 -0.67 9.58
N MET A 104 -3.05 -0.57 8.69
CA MET A 104 -2.42 0.70 8.37
C MET A 104 -2.30 0.85 6.85
N ILE A 105 -2.74 1.99 6.34
CA ILE A 105 -2.56 2.40 4.95
C ILE A 105 -1.68 3.64 4.94
N VAL A 106 -0.62 3.61 4.13
CA VAL A 106 0.19 4.78 3.85
C VAL A 106 -0.52 5.61 2.79
N VAL A 107 -0.73 6.89 3.05
CA VAL A 107 -1.30 7.83 2.08
C VAL A 107 -0.25 8.82 1.63
N VAL A 108 -0.13 9.05 0.32
CA VAL A 108 0.87 9.92 -0.28
C VAL A 108 0.16 11.04 -1.05
N PRO A 109 0.32 12.31 -0.65
CA PRO A 109 -0.32 13.42 -1.35
C PRO A 109 0.26 13.60 -2.76
N SER A 110 -0.48 14.32 -3.60
CA SER A 110 -0.05 14.67 -4.96
C SER A 110 1.16 15.59 -4.90
N MET A 111 2.24 15.18 -5.59
CA MET A 111 3.52 15.88 -5.60
C MET A 111 3.79 16.56 -6.96
N ASP A 112 3.22 16.02 -8.03
CA ASP A 112 3.35 16.57 -9.38
C ASP A 112 1.98 17.10 -9.82
N LEU A 113 1.81 18.41 -9.69
CA LEU A 113 0.54 19.07 -9.94
C LEU A 113 0.50 19.58 -11.39
N THR A 114 -0.52 19.17 -12.12
CA THR A 114 -0.79 19.69 -13.46
C THR A 114 -1.30 21.14 -13.43
N VAL A 115 -1.84 21.58 -12.31
CA VAL A 115 -2.30 22.94 -12.06
C VAL A 115 -1.44 23.53 -10.94
N PRO A 116 -0.83 24.71 -11.15
CA PRO A 116 -0.07 25.38 -10.10
C PRO A 116 -0.93 25.63 -8.85
N ALA A 117 -0.41 25.26 -7.70
CA ALA A 117 -1.05 25.48 -6.41
C ALA A 117 -0.02 25.86 -5.35
N THR A 118 -0.45 26.62 -4.36
CA THR A 118 0.37 26.95 -3.19
C THR A 118 0.43 25.76 -2.22
N VAL A 119 1.43 25.76 -1.35
CA VAL A 119 1.54 24.73 -0.29
C VAL A 119 0.30 24.72 0.62
N ASP A 120 -0.28 25.89 0.89
CA ASP A 120 -1.47 25.99 1.72
C ASP A 120 -2.70 25.38 1.04
N GLU A 121 -2.92 25.64 -0.25
CA GLU A 121 -4.00 25.02 -1.03
C GLU A 121 -3.85 23.50 -1.09
N ILE A 122 -2.64 22.99 -1.33
CA ILE A 122 -2.38 21.53 -1.33
C ILE A 122 -2.70 20.91 0.03
N ARG A 123 -2.30 21.58 1.11
CA ARG A 123 -2.55 21.11 2.49
C ARG A 123 -4.04 21.14 2.83
N GLU A 124 -4.74 22.21 2.51
CA GLU A 124 -6.17 22.35 2.79
C GLU A 124 -6.98 21.28 2.03
N ASP A 125 -6.69 21.07 0.76
CA ASP A 125 -7.33 20.02 -0.05
C ASP A 125 -7.03 18.62 0.50
N ALA A 126 -5.76 18.34 0.83
CA ALA A 126 -5.40 17.05 1.43
C ALA A 126 -6.14 16.78 2.75
N VAL A 127 -6.27 17.80 3.61
CA VAL A 127 -7.04 17.68 4.87
C VAL A 127 -8.53 17.45 4.59
N ALA A 128 -9.09 18.11 3.58
CA ALA A 128 -10.49 17.91 3.22
C ALA A 128 -10.74 16.46 2.77
N VAL A 129 -9.93 15.95 1.84
CA VAL A 129 -10.05 14.56 1.35
C VAL A 129 -9.84 13.53 2.46
N LEU A 130 -8.84 13.72 3.34
CA LEU A 130 -8.58 12.81 4.47
C LEU A 130 -9.71 12.76 5.51
N LYS A 131 -10.57 13.78 5.56
CA LYS A 131 -11.76 13.77 6.43
C LYS A 131 -12.95 13.02 5.80
N GLU A 132 -12.94 12.86 4.49
CA GLU A 132 -13.96 12.10 3.76
C GLU A 132 -13.64 10.59 3.73
N MET A 133 -12.35 10.23 3.85
CA MET A 133 -11.85 8.85 3.99
C MET A 133 -12.17 8.25 5.37
#